data_ad3a216bb6deb73cfb2fffc697429300
#
_entry.id   ad3a216bb6deb73cfb2fffc697429300
#
_cell.length_a   1.000
_cell.length_b   1.000
_cell.length_c   1.000
_cell.angle_alpha   90.00
_cell.angle_beta   90.00
_cell.angle_gamma   90.00
#
_symmetry.space_group_name_H-M   'P 1'
#
loop_
_entity.id
_entity.type
_entity.pdbx_description
1 polymer ?
#
loop_
_entity_poly.entity_id
_entity_poly.type
_entity_poly.pdbx_seq_one_letter_code
_entity_poly.pdbx_strand_id
1 'polypeptide(L)'
;MSRTRYAARINRRDFLKLGAVTASGAAGITGIGTMLKGAASAAGLFPDPLYRTLGRTGLRITVVSFGAMLTPEHEVMRAAFDLGVNYVDTARRYMNGRNEEIVAKAIKGIRNKLYVATKTLGSSNTKKEIVQDVETSLARLQTDHIDVIQLHNLTSGERAFVPEVREAYTELRKQGKVRFFGVTTHTNQAEVLRAVTDDPEKFFDVALVAYNFKSPPELKEAIARAAKAGIGVIAMKTQAGGYKTDALGPLSPHQAALKWALQDVNVTAAIPGMKDMNMLKEDLSVMGMKLTRTDEKILERYGQAIDPYYCYFCGQCEATCPQNVAISDINRSLMYAEAYGSMELARSTYDEIDGKGKASACLGCDECVARCVNGLDIASKMRRALTMYS
;
A
#
# COMPACT_ATOMS: atom_id res chain seq x y z
N MET A 1 -10.72 26.42 27.24
CA MET A 1 -9.36 25.87 27.45
C MET A 1 -9.47 24.35 27.64
N SER A 2 -9.39 23.59 26.55
CA SER A 2 -9.45 22.12 26.57
C SER A 2 -8.04 21.59 26.26
N ARG A 3 -7.43 20.95 27.27
CA ARG A 3 -6.11 20.32 27.12
C ARG A 3 -6.26 19.03 26.32
N THR A 4 -5.86 19.05 25.08
CA THR A 4 -5.68 17.85 24.25
C THR A 4 -4.60 16.98 24.88
N ARG A 5 -4.98 15.84 25.48
CA ARG A 5 -4.02 14.84 25.97
C ARG A 5 -3.32 14.24 24.75
N TYR A 6 -2.06 14.56 24.58
CA TYR A 6 -1.16 13.83 23.70
C TYR A 6 -1.10 12.37 24.20
N ALA A 7 -1.59 11.44 23.40
CA ALA A 7 -1.35 10.02 23.64
C ALA A 7 0.16 9.77 23.59
N ALA A 8 0.73 9.28 24.69
CA ALA A 8 2.15 8.96 24.77
C ALA A 8 2.52 7.97 23.67
N ARG A 9 3.54 8.29 22.86
CA ARG A 9 4.09 7.39 21.85
C ARG A 9 4.70 6.18 22.56
N ILE A 10 4.11 5.01 22.35
CA ILE A 10 4.65 3.74 22.86
C ILE A 10 5.86 3.41 21.97
N ASN A 11 7.04 3.23 22.58
CA ASN A 11 8.23 2.78 21.85
C ASN A 11 8.26 1.25 21.71
N ARG A 12 9.11 0.71 20.81
CA ARG A 12 9.23 -0.73 20.54
C ARG A 12 9.46 -1.56 21.81
N ARG A 13 10.31 -1.09 22.71
CA ARG A 13 10.68 -1.82 23.92
C ARG A 13 9.50 -1.93 24.90
N ASP A 14 8.70 -0.88 25.02
CA ASP A 14 7.52 -0.84 25.88
C ASP A 14 6.36 -1.62 25.25
N PHE A 15 6.23 -1.57 23.94
CA PHE A 15 5.28 -2.37 23.16
C PHE A 15 5.50 -3.88 23.33
N LEU A 16 6.75 -4.34 23.24
CA LEU A 16 7.10 -5.75 23.43
C LEU A 16 7.00 -6.18 24.92
N LYS A 17 7.16 -5.24 25.88
CA LYS A 17 7.00 -5.50 27.32
C LYS A 17 5.54 -5.58 27.75
N LEU A 18 4.61 -4.87 27.11
CA LEU A 18 3.17 -5.00 27.39
C LEU A 18 2.65 -6.42 27.21
N GLY A 19 3.31 -7.23 26.33
CA GLY A 19 3.07 -8.65 26.20
C GLY A 19 3.58 -9.52 27.36
N ALA A 20 4.50 -8.99 28.17
CA ALA A 20 5.12 -9.77 29.24
C ALA A 20 4.35 -9.76 30.57
N VAL A 21 3.44 -8.81 30.76
CA VAL A 21 2.77 -8.59 32.05
C VAL A 21 1.57 -9.53 32.30
N THR A 22 1.03 -10.16 31.27
CA THR A 22 -0.14 -11.05 31.41
C THR A 22 0.19 -12.54 31.66
N ALA A 23 1.47 -12.91 31.69
CA ALA A 23 1.91 -14.31 31.87
C ALA A 23 2.42 -14.65 33.29
N SER A 24 2.21 -13.78 34.26
CA SER A 24 2.70 -14.00 35.66
C SER A 24 1.61 -14.53 36.58
N GLY A 25 1.25 -15.79 36.37
CA GLY A 25 0.34 -16.52 37.27
C GLY A 25 0.62 -18.01 37.24
N ALA A 26 1.75 -18.48 37.81
CA ALA A 26 1.94 -19.75 38.51
C ALA A 26 3.42 -20.02 38.77
N ALA A 27 3.69 -20.44 39.97
CA ALA A 27 4.97 -20.51 40.63
C ALA A 27 5.90 -21.66 40.17
N GLY A 28 7.23 -21.41 40.27
CA GLY A 28 8.22 -22.36 40.80
C GLY A 28 9.00 -23.19 39.81
N ILE A 29 10.27 -22.96 39.85
CA ILE A 29 11.42 -23.89 39.89
C ILE A 29 12.55 -23.51 38.92
N THR A 30 13.69 -23.30 39.51
CA THR A 30 15.08 -23.11 39.12
C THR A 30 15.59 -23.81 37.85
N GLY A 31 16.45 -23.09 37.08
CA GLY A 31 17.54 -23.70 36.33
C GLY A 31 17.85 -23.08 34.98
N ILE A 32 18.91 -22.27 34.91
CA ILE A 32 19.84 -21.98 33.79
C ILE A 32 19.30 -22.13 32.35
N GLY A 33 19.09 -21.01 31.68
CA GLY A 33 18.70 -20.96 30.24
C GLY A 33 18.44 -19.55 29.76
N THR A 34 19.41 -18.64 29.94
CA THR A 34 19.33 -17.25 29.46
C THR A 34 19.78 -17.23 28.02
N MET A 35 18.84 -17.05 27.07
CA MET A 35 18.98 -16.36 25.76
C MET A 35 17.98 -16.77 24.69
N LEU A 36 16.70 -16.99 25.03
CA LEU A 36 15.63 -17.16 24.02
C LEU A 36 14.27 -16.57 24.49
N LYS A 37 14.30 -15.55 25.34
CA LYS A 37 13.06 -15.00 25.97
C LYS A 37 12.47 -13.76 25.32
N GLY A 38 12.92 -13.35 24.12
CA GLY A 38 12.37 -12.16 23.46
C GLY A 38 11.12 -12.43 22.60
N ALA A 39 11.00 -13.58 21.99
CA ALA A 39 9.91 -13.92 21.08
C ALA A 39 8.68 -14.54 21.77
N ALA A 40 8.86 -15.25 22.89
CA ALA A 40 7.76 -15.94 23.58
C ALA A 40 6.82 -15.00 24.39
N SER A 41 7.19 -13.75 24.58
CA SER A 41 6.46 -12.79 25.43
C SER A 41 5.38 -11.99 24.68
N ALA A 42 5.39 -11.98 23.34
CA ALA A 42 4.33 -11.37 22.52
C ALA A 42 3.27 -12.41 22.07
N ALA A 43 3.51 -13.69 22.30
CA ALA A 43 2.62 -14.80 21.98
C ALA A 43 1.37 -14.77 22.86
N GLY A 44 0.37 -13.99 22.51
CA GLY A 44 -0.92 -13.84 23.23
C GLY A 44 -1.60 -12.51 23.02
N LEU A 45 -0.85 -11.49 22.52
CA LEU A 45 -1.41 -10.17 22.21
C LEU A 45 -1.80 -10.01 20.74
N PHE A 46 -1.21 -10.80 19.86
CA PHE A 46 -1.46 -10.80 18.42
C PHE A 46 -1.87 -12.19 17.97
N PRO A 47 -2.77 -12.29 16.97
CA PRO A 47 -3.04 -13.57 16.31
C PRO A 47 -1.77 -14.13 15.65
N ASP A 48 -1.70 -15.45 15.55
CA ASP A 48 -0.62 -16.10 14.81
C ASP A 48 -0.59 -15.64 13.35
N PRO A 49 0.61 -15.48 12.76
CA PRO A 49 0.73 -15.04 11.37
C PRO A 49 0.05 -16.03 10.40
N LEU A 50 -0.89 -15.50 9.61
CA LEU A 50 -1.55 -16.24 8.55
C LEU A 50 -0.88 -15.95 7.21
N TYR A 51 -0.56 -17.01 6.44
CA TYR A 51 0.16 -16.90 5.17
C TYR A 51 -0.72 -17.38 4.01
N ARG A 52 -0.60 -16.69 2.86
CA ARG A 52 -1.13 -17.12 1.57
C ARG A 52 0.00 -17.17 0.53
N THR A 53 -0.16 -18.02 -0.49
CA THR A 53 0.79 -18.10 -1.60
C THR A 53 0.52 -16.97 -2.59
N LEU A 54 1.56 -16.20 -2.93
CA LEU A 54 1.49 -15.06 -3.86
C LEU A 54 1.47 -15.56 -5.31
N GLY A 55 0.31 -15.97 -5.78
CA GLY A 55 0.11 -16.47 -7.13
C GLY A 55 1.14 -17.54 -7.52
N ARG A 56 1.60 -17.50 -8.78
CA ARG A 56 2.58 -18.45 -9.34
C ARG A 56 4.02 -18.24 -8.84
N THR A 57 4.30 -17.17 -8.07
CA THR A 57 5.63 -16.94 -7.49
C THR A 57 6.04 -18.02 -6.49
N GLY A 58 5.08 -18.71 -5.88
CA GLY A 58 5.32 -19.67 -4.80
C GLY A 58 5.71 -19.02 -3.46
N LEU A 59 5.86 -17.69 -3.39
CA LEU A 59 6.18 -16.99 -2.15
C LEU A 59 5.02 -17.09 -1.16
N ARG A 60 5.27 -17.56 0.05
CA ARG A 60 4.29 -17.57 1.14
C ARG A 60 4.44 -16.31 1.96
N ILE A 61 3.52 -15.34 1.78
CA ILE A 61 3.55 -14.06 2.46
C ILE A 61 2.41 -13.92 3.47
N THR A 62 2.61 -13.09 4.49
CA THR A 62 1.57 -12.81 5.49
C THR A 62 0.39 -12.06 4.86
N VAL A 63 -0.85 -12.43 5.25
CA VAL A 63 -2.06 -11.79 4.70
C VAL A 63 -2.16 -10.30 5.07
N VAL A 64 -1.68 -9.92 6.27
CA VAL A 64 -1.38 -8.52 6.61
C VAL A 64 0.12 -8.36 6.49
N SER A 65 0.56 -7.68 5.44
CA SER A 65 1.96 -7.40 5.12
C SER A 65 2.26 -5.92 5.33
N PHE A 66 3.50 -5.48 5.15
CA PHE A 66 3.92 -4.14 5.55
C PHE A 66 4.01 -3.18 4.36
N GLY A 67 3.19 -2.11 4.36
CA GLY A 67 3.33 -0.96 3.46
C GLY A 67 4.23 0.11 4.05
N ALA A 68 5.46 0.26 3.52
CA ALA A 68 6.48 1.12 4.11
C ALA A 68 6.30 2.62 3.84
N MET A 69 5.45 3.00 2.87
CA MET A 69 5.35 4.38 2.34
C MET A 69 5.24 5.48 3.41
N LEU A 70 4.52 5.21 4.49
CA LEU A 70 4.23 6.20 5.53
C LEU A 70 5.11 6.06 6.79
N THR A 71 6.01 5.08 6.84
CA THR A 71 6.73 4.69 8.06
C THR A 71 8.09 5.39 8.13
N PRO A 72 8.28 6.39 9.00
CA PRO A 72 9.55 7.10 9.14
C PRO A 72 10.58 6.37 10.00
N GLU A 73 10.13 5.42 10.83
CA GLU A 73 10.95 4.76 11.84
C GLU A 73 11.13 3.27 11.50
N HIS A 74 12.37 2.81 11.33
CA HIS A 74 12.64 1.41 10.99
C HIS A 74 12.26 0.43 12.13
N GLU A 75 12.16 0.90 13.36
CA GLU A 75 11.77 0.10 14.53
C GLU A 75 10.33 -0.42 14.43
N VAL A 76 9.43 0.33 13.80
CA VAL A 76 8.04 -0.10 13.58
C VAL A 76 8.01 -1.28 12.60
N MET A 77 8.76 -1.19 11.50
CA MET A 77 8.90 -2.29 10.54
C MET A 77 9.55 -3.51 11.22
N ARG A 78 10.64 -3.28 12.00
CA ARG A 78 11.32 -4.36 12.70
C ARG A 78 10.41 -5.07 13.68
N ALA A 79 9.55 -4.36 14.40
CA ALA A 79 8.57 -4.96 15.29
C ALA A 79 7.56 -5.82 14.54
N ALA A 80 7.11 -5.39 13.34
CA ALA A 80 6.24 -6.21 12.48
C ALA A 80 6.93 -7.51 12.07
N PHE A 81 8.19 -7.45 11.67
CA PHE A 81 8.96 -8.64 11.27
C PHE A 81 9.21 -9.60 12.44
N ASP A 82 9.49 -9.06 13.64
CA ASP A 82 9.64 -9.85 14.85
C ASP A 82 8.32 -10.55 15.26
N LEU A 83 7.15 -10.02 14.79
CA LEU A 83 5.82 -10.62 14.95
C LEU A 83 5.43 -11.55 13.79
N GLY A 84 6.36 -11.83 12.86
CA GLY A 84 6.18 -12.81 11.79
C GLY A 84 5.71 -12.26 10.46
N VAL A 85 5.51 -10.93 10.32
CA VAL A 85 5.33 -10.32 9.01
C VAL A 85 6.58 -10.54 8.18
N ASN A 86 6.40 -11.04 6.95
CA ASN A 86 7.53 -11.45 6.11
C ASN A 86 7.57 -10.82 4.71
N TYR A 87 6.70 -9.86 4.43
CA TYR A 87 6.69 -9.12 3.18
C TYR A 87 6.60 -7.62 3.44
N VAL A 88 7.47 -6.84 2.79
CA VAL A 88 7.49 -5.39 2.85
C VAL A 88 7.46 -4.80 1.44
N ASP A 89 6.57 -3.82 1.25
CA ASP A 89 6.46 -3.05 0.02
C ASP A 89 6.96 -1.62 0.23
N THR A 90 7.94 -1.22 -0.56
CA THR A 90 8.48 0.13 -0.64
C THR A 90 8.48 0.64 -2.08
N ALA A 91 9.09 1.77 -2.36
CA ALA A 91 9.33 2.28 -3.71
C ALA A 91 10.53 3.22 -3.74
N ARG A 92 11.19 3.23 -4.90
CA ARG A 92 12.31 4.09 -5.28
C ARG A 92 12.08 5.57 -4.92
N ARG A 93 10.82 6.01 -4.98
CA ARG A 93 10.40 7.39 -4.81
C ARG A 93 9.95 7.76 -3.39
N TYR A 94 9.51 6.81 -2.57
CA TYR A 94 8.93 7.12 -1.27
C TYR A 94 9.91 7.91 -0.39
N MET A 95 9.41 9.00 0.21
CA MET A 95 10.23 9.92 1.04
C MET A 95 11.49 10.42 0.29
N ASN A 96 11.36 10.74 -1.00
CA ASN A 96 12.47 11.16 -1.86
C ASN A 96 13.64 10.14 -1.89
N GLY A 97 13.31 8.85 -1.80
CA GLY A 97 14.26 7.73 -1.82
C GLY A 97 14.76 7.28 -0.45
N ARG A 98 14.52 8.05 0.63
CA ARG A 98 14.94 7.67 2.00
C ARG A 98 14.19 6.45 2.54
N ASN A 99 13.00 6.14 2.01
CA ASN A 99 12.23 5.00 2.51
C ASN A 99 12.93 3.66 2.29
N GLU A 100 13.59 3.46 1.15
CA GLU A 100 14.39 2.24 0.90
C GLU A 100 15.55 2.11 1.90
N GLU A 101 16.19 3.21 2.32
CA GLU A 101 17.24 3.21 3.36
C GLU A 101 16.68 2.87 4.76
N ILE A 102 15.45 3.31 5.05
CA ILE A 102 14.75 2.95 6.30
C ILE A 102 14.42 1.45 6.29
N VAL A 103 13.93 0.92 5.16
CA VAL A 103 13.71 -0.52 4.99
C VAL A 103 15.01 -1.29 5.16
N ALA A 104 16.13 -0.83 4.58
CA ALA A 104 17.45 -1.46 4.75
C ALA A 104 17.83 -1.63 6.22
N LYS A 105 17.62 -0.60 7.04
CA LYS A 105 17.87 -0.68 8.50
C LYS A 105 16.95 -1.71 9.17
N ALA A 106 15.68 -1.77 8.76
CA ALA A 106 14.71 -2.71 9.34
C ALA A 106 15.04 -4.18 9.01
N ILE A 107 15.50 -4.48 7.78
CA ILE A 107 15.80 -5.85 7.32
C ILE A 107 17.20 -6.33 7.65
N LYS A 108 18.07 -5.46 8.18
CA LYS A 108 19.46 -5.79 8.49
C LYS A 108 19.55 -7.02 9.40
N GLY A 109 20.31 -8.01 8.96
CA GLY A 109 20.51 -9.28 9.67
C GLY A 109 19.37 -10.30 9.57
N ILE A 110 18.26 -9.95 8.88
CA ILE A 110 17.11 -10.86 8.67
C ILE A 110 16.62 -10.87 7.22
N ARG A 111 17.38 -10.28 6.26
CA ARG A 111 17.00 -10.15 4.85
C ARG A 111 16.51 -11.48 4.24
N ASN A 112 17.17 -12.57 4.55
CA ASN A 112 16.86 -13.92 4.06
C ASN A 112 15.54 -14.52 4.63
N LYS A 113 14.93 -13.88 5.62
CA LYS A 113 13.64 -14.28 6.20
C LYS A 113 12.46 -13.48 5.64
N LEU A 114 12.74 -12.52 4.76
CA LEU A 114 11.78 -11.54 4.28
C LEU A 114 11.75 -11.52 2.76
N TYR A 115 10.60 -11.09 2.24
CA TYR A 115 10.41 -10.74 0.84
C TYR A 115 10.30 -9.22 0.72
N VAL A 116 11.12 -8.64 -0.15
CA VAL A 116 11.18 -7.18 -0.37
C VAL A 116 10.66 -6.87 -1.75
N ALA A 117 9.63 -6.02 -1.81
CA ALA A 117 9.12 -5.45 -3.04
C ALA A 117 9.46 -3.97 -3.11
N THR A 118 9.93 -3.51 -4.29
CA THR A 118 10.10 -2.09 -4.60
C THR A 118 9.63 -1.79 -6.01
N LYS A 119 9.73 -0.53 -6.45
CA LYS A 119 9.15 -0.07 -7.71
C LYS A 119 10.14 0.81 -8.46
N THR A 120 10.18 0.68 -9.79
CA THR A 120 10.86 1.65 -10.67
C THR A 120 10.13 2.98 -10.66
N LEU A 121 10.78 4.06 -11.12
CA LEU A 121 10.10 5.35 -11.26
C LEU A 121 9.00 5.26 -12.32
N GLY A 122 7.92 6.03 -12.14
CA GLY A 122 6.83 6.11 -13.10
C GLY A 122 7.26 6.65 -14.47
N SER A 123 8.31 7.49 -14.50
CA SER A 123 8.88 8.10 -15.70
C SER A 123 9.91 7.22 -16.43
N SER A 124 10.44 6.15 -15.81
CA SER A 124 11.49 5.33 -16.42
C SER A 124 10.90 4.39 -17.48
N ASN A 125 11.21 4.62 -18.74
CA ASN A 125 10.66 3.87 -19.88
C ASN A 125 11.75 3.24 -20.75
N THR A 126 13.02 3.64 -20.63
CA THR A 126 14.13 3.05 -21.35
C THR A 126 14.78 1.94 -20.54
N LYS A 127 15.41 0.97 -21.20
CA LYS A 127 16.18 -0.10 -20.56
C LYS A 127 17.22 0.44 -19.58
N LYS A 128 17.94 1.50 -19.99
CA LYS A 128 18.97 2.14 -19.14
C LYS A 128 18.39 2.71 -17.85
N GLU A 129 17.27 3.43 -17.93
CA GLU A 129 16.61 4.02 -16.75
C GLU A 129 16.10 2.95 -15.80
N ILE A 130 15.45 1.90 -16.31
CA ILE A 130 14.95 0.77 -15.50
C ILE A 130 16.09 0.06 -14.77
N VAL A 131 17.19 -0.22 -15.47
CA VAL A 131 18.39 -0.83 -14.84
C VAL A 131 18.95 0.09 -13.75
N GLN A 132 19.08 1.40 -14.05
CA GLN A 132 19.58 2.38 -13.08
C GLN A 132 18.67 2.48 -11.84
N ASP A 133 17.36 2.41 -12.00
CA ASP A 133 16.42 2.39 -10.89
C ASP A 133 16.65 1.18 -9.97
N VAL A 134 16.77 0.00 -10.55
CA VAL A 134 16.99 -1.24 -9.78
C VAL A 134 18.35 -1.24 -9.08
N GLU A 135 19.43 -0.81 -9.75
CA GLU A 135 20.75 -0.68 -9.14
C GLU A 135 20.75 0.30 -7.96
N THR A 136 20.06 1.42 -8.12
CA THR A 136 19.93 2.40 -7.03
C THR A 136 19.10 1.83 -5.88
N SER A 137 18.04 1.09 -6.15
CA SER A 137 17.22 0.42 -5.12
C SER A 137 18.04 -0.63 -4.37
N LEU A 138 18.83 -1.46 -5.07
CA LEU A 138 19.72 -2.44 -4.44
C LEU A 138 20.73 -1.78 -3.50
N ALA A 139 21.36 -0.68 -3.95
CA ALA A 139 22.30 0.09 -3.14
C ALA A 139 21.66 0.67 -1.89
N ARG A 140 20.47 1.27 -1.99
CA ARG A 140 19.74 1.86 -0.86
C ARG A 140 19.21 0.80 0.11
N LEU A 141 18.68 -0.29 -0.41
CA LEU A 141 18.20 -1.43 0.38
C LEU A 141 19.34 -2.25 1.01
N GLN A 142 20.59 -2.01 0.59
CA GLN A 142 21.77 -2.75 1.04
C GLN A 142 21.58 -4.27 0.90
N THR A 143 21.08 -4.70 -0.26
CA THR A 143 20.82 -6.11 -0.59
C THR A 143 21.29 -6.43 -2.01
N ASP A 144 21.60 -7.68 -2.26
CA ASP A 144 22.03 -8.18 -3.57
C ASP A 144 20.87 -8.51 -4.51
N HIS A 145 19.64 -8.64 -3.99
CA HIS A 145 18.47 -8.94 -4.79
C HIS A 145 17.18 -8.30 -4.25
N ILE A 146 16.22 -8.13 -5.14
CA ILE A 146 14.84 -7.72 -4.90
C ILE A 146 13.91 -8.89 -5.21
N ASP A 147 12.99 -9.24 -4.31
CA ASP A 147 12.07 -10.34 -4.57
C ASP A 147 11.02 -9.98 -5.62
N VAL A 148 10.42 -8.78 -5.55
CA VAL A 148 9.43 -8.31 -6.52
C VAL A 148 9.78 -6.88 -6.96
N ILE A 149 10.12 -6.69 -8.25
CA ILE A 149 10.20 -5.35 -8.84
C ILE A 149 8.92 -5.02 -9.58
N GLN A 150 8.40 -3.81 -9.40
CA GLN A 150 7.10 -3.42 -9.94
C GLN A 150 7.21 -2.17 -10.82
N LEU A 151 6.49 -2.15 -11.95
CA LEU A 151 6.22 -0.92 -12.68
C LEU A 151 5.27 -0.06 -11.87
N HIS A 152 5.69 1.17 -11.56
CA HIS A 152 4.96 2.05 -10.66
C HIS A 152 3.81 2.78 -11.35
N ASN A 153 2.62 2.70 -10.74
CA ASN A 153 1.45 3.55 -11.02
C ASN A 153 1.01 3.54 -12.51
N LEU A 154 0.73 2.37 -13.04
CA LEU A 154 0.15 2.25 -14.37
C LEU A 154 -1.27 2.82 -14.37
N THR A 155 -1.58 3.63 -15.38
CA THR A 155 -2.93 4.18 -15.65
C THR A 155 -3.61 3.52 -16.84
N SER A 156 -2.82 2.80 -17.66
CA SER A 156 -3.25 1.92 -18.75
C SER A 156 -2.31 0.72 -18.86
N GLY A 157 -2.68 -0.27 -19.67
CA GLY A 157 -1.85 -1.44 -19.94
C GLY A 157 -0.62 -1.18 -20.81
N GLU A 158 -0.55 -0.08 -21.54
CA GLU A 158 0.44 0.18 -22.58
C GLU A 158 1.89 0.05 -22.10
N ARG A 159 2.22 0.67 -20.98
CA ARG A 159 3.58 0.65 -20.43
C ARG A 159 4.04 -0.77 -20.05
N ALA A 160 3.14 -1.68 -19.72
CA ALA A 160 3.45 -3.06 -19.42
C ALA A 160 3.99 -3.84 -20.65
N PHE A 161 3.77 -3.30 -21.85
CA PHE A 161 4.16 -3.91 -23.11
C PHE A 161 5.34 -3.21 -23.80
N VAL A 162 5.94 -2.20 -23.19
CA VAL A 162 7.13 -1.53 -23.72
C VAL A 162 8.28 -2.53 -23.79
N PRO A 163 8.88 -2.80 -24.97
CA PRO A 163 9.91 -3.82 -25.13
C PRO A 163 11.13 -3.59 -24.24
N GLU A 164 11.60 -2.35 -24.14
CA GLU A 164 12.76 -1.98 -23.32
C GLU A 164 12.56 -2.29 -21.82
N VAL A 165 11.32 -2.15 -21.33
CA VAL A 165 10.96 -2.51 -19.94
C VAL A 165 11.09 -4.02 -19.75
N ARG A 166 10.55 -4.82 -20.69
CA ARG A 166 10.60 -6.28 -20.63
C ARG A 166 12.03 -6.81 -20.77
N GLU A 167 12.81 -6.23 -21.66
CA GLU A 167 14.23 -6.54 -21.81
C GLU A 167 15.02 -6.24 -20.54
N ALA A 168 14.85 -5.05 -19.95
CA ALA A 168 15.52 -4.67 -18.71
C ALA A 168 15.20 -5.64 -17.56
N TYR A 169 13.93 -5.95 -17.35
CA TYR A 169 13.50 -6.87 -16.29
C TYR A 169 14.03 -8.29 -16.52
N THR A 170 13.99 -8.76 -17.78
CA THR A 170 14.52 -10.09 -18.12
C THR A 170 16.02 -10.19 -17.87
N GLU A 171 16.78 -9.14 -18.21
CA GLU A 171 18.22 -9.09 -17.97
C GLU A 171 18.53 -9.06 -16.48
N LEU A 172 17.84 -8.22 -15.70
CA LEU A 172 18.02 -8.14 -14.24
C LEU A 172 17.70 -9.47 -13.54
N ARG A 173 16.70 -10.21 -14.03
CA ARG A 173 16.39 -11.56 -13.55
C ARG A 173 17.50 -12.55 -13.88
N LYS A 174 18.04 -12.52 -15.10
CA LYS A 174 19.21 -13.36 -15.48
C LYS A 174 20.45 -13.09 -14.63
N GLN A 175 20.62 -11.83 -14.21
CA GLN A 175 21.70 -11.43 -13.30
C GLN A 175 21.43 -11.79 -11.82
N GLY A 176 20.28 -12.36 -11.49
CA GLY A 176 19.88 -12.70 -10.12
C GLY A 176 19.50 -11.49 -9.25
N LYS A 177 19.44 -10.28 -9.82
CA LYS A 177 19.11 -9.05 -9.09
C LYS A 177 17.63 -8.89 -8.78
N VAL A 178 16.76 -9.54 -9.56
CA VAL A 178 15.31 -9.51 -9.41
C VAL A 178 14.76 -10.92 -9.59
N ARG A 179 13.77 -11.32 -8.78
CA ARG A 179 13.16 -12.65 -8.85
C ARG A 179 11.85 -12.65 -9.64
N PHE A 180 10.93 -11.74 -9.32
CA PHE A 180 9.60 -11.67 -9.89
C PHE A 180 9.25 -10.27 -10.35
N PHE A 181 8.34 -10.18 -11.35
CA PHE A 181 7.92 -8.93 -11.95
C PHE A 181 6.48 -8.60 -11.56
N GLY A 182 6.23 -7.33 -11.29
CA GLY A 182 4.90 -6.86 -10.93
C GLY A 182 4.53 -5.53 -11.56
N VAL A 183 3.26 -5.18 -11.42
CA VAL A 183 2.71 -3.88 -11.77
C VAL A 183 1.97 -3.29 -10.57
N THR A 184 1.88 -1.96 -10.52
CA THR A 184 1.02 -1.28 -9.54
C THR A 184 0.07 -0.32 -10.25
N THR A 185 -1.15 -0.19 -9.74
CA THR A 185 -2.13 0.72 -10.31
C THR A 185 -3.04 1.31 -9.24
N HIS A 186 -3.35 2.61 -9.40
CA HIS A 186 -4.33 3.33 -8.58
C HIS A 186 -5.56 3.75 -9.40
N THR A 187 -5.39 3.95 -10.71
CA THR A 187 -6.41 4.44 -11.64
C THR A 187 -6.63 3.41 -12.72
N ASN A 188 -7.87 3.24 -13.20
CA ASN A 188 -8.23 2.26 -14.24
C ASN A 188 -7.79 0.81 -13.92
N GLN A 189 -7.85 0.44 -12.64
CA GLN A 189 -7.26 -0.81 -12.12
C GLN A 189 -7.77 -2.05 -12.87
N ALA A 190 -9.07 -2.11 -13.20
CA ALA A 190 -9.67 -3.25 -13.89
C ALA A 190 -9.13 -3.39 -15.32
N GLU A 191 -8.88 -2.28 -16.02
CA GLU A 191 -8.28 -2.26 -17.36
C GLU A 191 -6.83 -2.75 -17.30
N VAL A 192 -6.02 -2.18 -16.41
CA VAL A 192 -4.61 -2.58 -16.23
C VAL A 192 -4.51 -4.06 -15.86
N LEU A 193 -5.35 -4.55 -14.93
CA LEU A 193 -5.37 -5.97 -14.57
C LEU A 193 -5.74 -6.86 -15.76
N ARG A 194 -6.74 -6.48 -16.55
CA ARG A 194 -7.09 -7.24 -17.75
C ARG A 194 -5.93 -7.29 -18.73
N ALA A 195 -5.31 -6.15 -19.02
CA ALA A 195 -4.17 -6.09 -19.94
C ALA A 195 -3.04 -7.04 -19.52
N VAL A 196 -2.59 -6.99 -18.26
CA VAL A 196 -1.49 -7.88 -17.80
C VAL A 196 -1.91 -9.34 -17.62
N THR A 197 -3.20 -9.60 -17.40
CA THR A 197 -3.73 -10.97 -17.28
C THR A 197 -3.82 -11.67 -18.63
N ASP A 198 -4.17 -10.91 -19.68
CA ASP A 198 -4.35 -11.41 -21.05
C ASP A 198 -3.03 -11.45 -21.82
N ASP A 199 -1.92 -11.04 -21.22
CA ASP A 199 -0.59 -11.14 -21.79
C ASP A 199 -0.23 -12.61 -22.10
N PRO A 200 -0.05 -12.98 -23.39
CA PRO A 200 0.26 -14.35 -23.79
C PRO A 200 1.61 -14.83 -23.24
N GLU A 201 2.56 -13.91 -22.98
CA GLU A 201 3.85 -14.24 -22.39
C GLU A 201 3.78 -14.45 -20.87
N LYS A 202 2.66 -14.10 -20.25
CA LYS A 202 2.48 -14.17 -18.79
C LYS A 202 3.64 -13.52 -18.03
N PHE A 203 4.07 -12.34 -18.51
CA PHE A 203 5.31 -11.70 -18.08
C PHE A 203 5.28 -11.26 -16.61
N PHE A 204 4.13 -10.73 -16.14
CA PHE A 204 3.98 -10.22 -14.78
C PHE A 204 3.41 -11.28 -13.83
N ASP A 205 4.05 -11.43 -12.68
CA ASP A 205 3.72 -12.41 -11.64
C ASP A 205 2.85 -11.84 -10.53
N VAL A 206 2.93 -10.51 -10.29
CA VAL A 206 2.31 -9.82 -9.16
C VAL A 206 1.58 -8.55 -9.64
N ALA A 207 0.43 -8.27 -9.05
CA ALA A 207 -0.28 -7.01 -9.22
C ALA A 207 -0.64 -6.39 -7.86
N LEU A 208 -0.17 -5.16 -7.64
CA LEU A 208 -0.51 -4.35 -6.47
C LEU A 208 -1.58 -3.33 -6.87
N VAL A 209 -2.79 -3.47 -6.34
CA VAL A 209 -3.96 -2.69 -6.76
C VAL A 209 -4.61 -1.95 -5.60
N ALA A 210 -5.12 -0.74 -5.85
CA ALA A 210 -5.97 -0.06 -4.90
C ALA A 210 -7.32 -0.78 -4.82
N TYR A 211 -7.58 -1.46 -3.69
CA TYR A 211 -8.77 -2.28 -3.50
C TYR A 211 -9.33 -2.15 -2.09
N ASN A 212 -10.57 -1.72 -1.99
CA ASN A 212 -11.27 -1.49 -0.72
C ASN A 212 -12.79 -1.62 -0.90
N PHE A 213 -13.55 -1.46 0.19
CA PHE A 213 -15.00 -1.65 0.23
C PHE A 213 -15.80 -0.65 -0.65
N LYS A 214 -15.15 0.40 -1.18
CA LYS A 214 -15.74 1.33 -2.17
C LYS A 214 -15.38 0.95 -3.60
N SER A 215 -14.59 -0.10 -3.82
CA SER A 215 -14.18 -0.52 -5.17
C SER A 215 -15.36 -1.02 -5.98
N PRO A 216 -15.42 -0.69 -7.29
CA PRO A 216 -16.51 -1.10 -8.15
C PRO A 216 -16.46 -2.61 -8.46
N PRO A 217 -17.62 -3.24 -8.78
CA PRO A 217 -17.72 -4.69 -9.02
C PRO A 217 -16.77 -5.21 -10.10
N GLU A 218 -16.57 -4.46 -11.18
CA GLU A 218 -15.68 -4.84 -12.29
C GLU A 218 -14.21 -5.01 -11.86
N LEU A 219 -13.78 -4.31 -10.81
CA LEU A 219 -12.44 -4.50 -10.25
C LEU A 219 -12.34 -5.85 -9.53
N LYS A 220 -13.38 -6.24 -8.78
CA LYS A 220 -13.43 -7.54 -8.10
C LYS A 220 -13.37 -8.69 -9.11
N GLU A 221 -14.09 -8.57 -10.23
CA GLU A 221 -14.05 -9.55 -11.33
C GLU A 221 -12.66 -9.63 -11.97
N ALA A 222 -12.02 -8.47 -12.22
CA ALA A 222 -10.67 -8.42 -12.77
C ALA A 222 -9.63 -9.05 -11.83
N ILE A 223 -9.76 -8.82 -10.50
CA ILE A 223 -8.93 -9.46 -9.47
C ILE A 223 -9.10 -10.98 -9.49
N ALA A 224 -10.34 -11.47 -9.55
CA ALA A 224 -10.61 -12.91 -9.59
C ALA A 224 -10.03 -13.56 -10.87
N ARG A 225 -10.13 -12.88 -12.02
CA ARG A 225 -9.54 -13.34 -13.27
C ARG A 225 -8.01 -13.39 -13.20
N ALA A 226 -7.37 -12.33 -12.67
CA ALA A 226 -5.92 -12.26 -12.48
C ALA A 226 -5.41 -13.37 -11.55
N ALA A 227 -6.06 -13.58 -10.43
CA ALA A 227 -5.74 -14.66 -9.49
C ALA A 227 -5.88 -16.05 -10.13
N LYS A 228 -6.95 -16.29 -10.90
CA LYS A 228 -7.15 -17.55 -11.66
C LYS A 228 -6.05 -17.76 -12.71
N ALA A 229 -5.51 -16.69 -13.30
CA ALA A 229 -4.39 -16.76 -14.23
C ALA A 229 -3.03 -16.95 -13.54
N GLY A 230 -3.01 -17.03 -12.20
CA GLY A 230 -1.81 -17.23 -11.39
C GLY A 230 -1.07 -15.95 -11.01
N ILE A 231 -1.64 -14.77 -11.27
CA ILE A 231 -1.07 -13.48 -10.80
C ILE A 231 -1.38 -13.34 -9.29
N GLY A 232 -0.34 -13.10 -8.49
CA GLY A 232 -0.51 -12.81 -7.07
C GLY A 232 -1.03 -11.38 -6.87
N VAL A 233 -2.25 -11.24 -6.33
CA VAL A 233 -2.86 -9.91 -6.14
C VAL A 233 -2.65 -9.44 -4.70
N ILE A 234 -2.11 -8.24 -4.55
CA ILE A 234 -1.92 -7.56 -3.27
C ILE A 234 -2.78 -6.29 -3.25
N ALA A 235 -3.51 -6.09 -2.15
CA ALA A 235 -4.36 -4.91 -1.98
C ALA A 235 -3.60 -3.78 -1.26
N MET A 236 -3.65 -2.58 -1.83
CA MET A 236 -3.26 -1.33 -1.17
C MET A 236 -4.47 -0.40 -1.04
N LYS A 237 -4.35 0.70 -0.26
CA LYS A 237 -5.45 1.67 -0.05
C LYS A 237 -6.71 1.03 0.52
N THR A 238 -6.56 -0.06 1.26
CA THR A 238 -7.66 -0.86 1.80
C THR A 238 -8.60 -0.08 2.71
N GLN A 239 -8.12 1.02 3.30
CA GLN A 239 -8.87 1.87 4.23
C GLN A 239 -9.61 3.03 3.54
N ALA A 240 -9.77 3.00 2.21
CA ALA A 240 -10.46 4.03 1.43
C ALA A 240 -10.04 5.47 1.82
N GLY A 241 -8.72 5.73 1.81
CA GLY A 241 -8.13 7.02 2.15
C GLY A 241 -7.80 7.20 3.63
N GLY A 242 -8.34 6.39 4.53
CA GLY A 242 -8.04 6.49 5.96
C GLY A 242 -8.46 7.82 6.60
N TYR A 243 -9.56 8.41 6.12
CA TYR A 243 -10.12 9.63 6.69
C TYR A 243 -10.52 9.43 8.14
N LYS A 244 -10.25 10.43 8.97
CA LYS A 244 -10.70 10.42 10.36
C LYS A 244 -12.19 10.72 10.43
N THR A 245 -12.92 9.90 11.16
CA THR A 245 -14.36 10.08 11.43
C THR A 245 -14.62 9.96 12.93
N ASP A 246 -15.79 10.34 13.37
CA ASP A 246 -16.26 10.04 14.71
C ASP A 246 -16.34 8.52 14.94
N ALA A 247 -16.42 8.09 16.20
CA ALA A 247 -16.53 6.67 16.56
C ALA A 247 -17.79 6.06 15.94
N LEU A 248 -17.63 5.07 15.07
CA LEU A 248 -18.70 4.45 14.30
C LEU A 248 -19.14 3.09 14.89
N GLY A 249 -18.41 2.57 15.88
CA GLY A 249 -18.70 1.28 16.50
C GLY A 249 -17.58 0.79 17.42
N PRO A 250 -17.62 -0.49 17.85
CA PRO A 250 -16.65 -1.06 18.80
C PRO A 250 -15.27 -1.34 18.17
N LEU A 251 -15.20 -1.47 16.84
CA LEU A 251 -13.96 -1.58 16.07
C LEU A 251 -13.74 -0.31 15.25
N SER A 252 -12.48 -0.04 14.92
CA SER A 252 -12.18 1.04 14.01
C SER A 252 -12.70 0.72 12.60
N PRO A 253 -13.15 1.70 11.83
CA PRO A 253 -13.53 1.49 10.44
C PRO A 253 -12.35 0.98 9.59
N HIS A 254 -11.11 1.27 9.99
CA HIS A 254 -9.90 0.80 9.30
C HIS A 254 -9.70 -0.70 9.48
N GLN A 255 -9.95 -1.24 10.68
CA GLN A 255 -9.94 -2.69 10.91
C GLN A 255 -11.03 -3.41 10.11
N ALA A 256 -12.25 -2.86 10.08
CA ALA A 256 -13.33 -3.41 9.27
C ALA A 256 -12.99 -3.40 7.77
N ALA A 257 -12.40 -2.31 7.26
CA ALA A 257 -11.98 -2.18 5.87
C ALA A 257 -10.86 -3.17 5.50
N LEU A 258 -9.90 -3.38 6.39
CA LEU A 258 -8.84 -4.36 6.18
C LEU A 258 -9.38 -5.79 6.15
N LYS A 259 -10.31 -6.13 7.07
CA LYS A 259 -11.01 -7.42 7.06
C LYS A 259 -11.82 -7.61 5.77
N TRP A 260 -12.48 -6.56 5.27
CA TRP A 260 -13.22 -6.61 4.02
C TRP A 260 -12.31 -6.96 2.83
N ALA A 261 -11.16 -6.33 2.71
CA ALA A 261 -10.22 -6.62 1.62
C ALA A 261 -9.67 -8.05 1.71
N LEU A 262 -9.38 -8.54 2.93
CA LEU A 262 -8.77 -9.85 3.17
C LEU A 262 -9.75 -11.03 3.10
N GLN A 263 -11.08 -10.79 3.17
CA GLN A 263 -12.08 -11.86 2.95
C GLN A 263 -12.13 -12.32 1.49
N ASP A 264 -11.69 -11.49 0.53
CA ASP A 264 -11.58 -11.90 -0.86
C ASP A 264 -10.43 -12.91 -1.00
N VAL A 265 -10.78 -14.15 -1.32
CA VAL A 265 -9.81 -15.25 -1.46
C VAL A 265 -8.84 -15.05 -2.62
N ASN A 266 -9.18 -14.18 -3.58
CA ASN A 266 -8.35 -13.82 -4.72
C ASN A 266 -7.29 -12.76 -4.36
N VAL A 267 -7.41 -12.12 -3.20
CA VAL A 267 -6.41 -11.19 -2.66
C VAL A 267 -5.47 -11.96 -1.75
N THR A 268 -4.20 -12.03 -2.13
CA THR A 268 -3.18 -12.74 -1.35
C THR A 268 -2.88 -12.05 -0.03
N ALA A 269 -2.69 -10.72 -0.09
CA ALA A 269 -2.34 -9.92 1.07
C ALA A 269 -2.83 -8.48 0.93
N ALA A 270 -2.87 -7.77 2.04
CA ALA A 270 -3.00 -6.32 2.09
C ALA A 270 -1.73 -5.71 2.70
N ILE A 271 -1.37 -4.51 2.22
CA ILE A 271 -0.21 -3.74 2.71
C ILE A 271 -0.64 -2.39 3.32
N PRO A 272 -1.32 -2.38 4.48
CA PRO A 272 -1.63 -1.13 5.15
C PRO A 272 -0.35 -0.37 5.50
N GLY A 273 -0.44 0.98 5.54
CA GLY A 273 0.67 1.83 5.98
C GLY A 273 0.65 2.01 7.48
N MET A 274 1.68 1.58 8.18
CA MET A 274 1.78 1.62 9.63
C MET A 274 2.83 2.66 10.05
N LYS A 275 2.39 3.85 10.50
CA LYS A 275 3.28 4.96 10.89
C LYS A 275 3.94 4.76 12.24
N ASP A 276 3.26 4.07 13.15
CA ASP A 276 3.64 3.90 14.53
C ASP A 276 3.16 2.55 15.10
N MET A 277 3.52 2.28 16.35
CA MET A 277 3.20 1.03 17.04
C MET A 277 1.70 0.84 17.29
N ASN A 278 0.89 1.91 17.36
CA ASN A 278 -0.55 1.80 17.55
C ASN A 278 -1.21 1.32 16.26
N MET A 279 -0.83 1.90 15.11
CA MET A 279 -1.30 1.44 13.80
C MET A 279 -0.84 0.00 13.51
N LEU A 280 0.41 -0.34 13.87
CA LEU A 280 0.90 -1.72 13.77
C LEU A 280 0.01 -2.69 14.56
N LYS A 281 -0.33 -2.35 15.80
CA LYS A 281 -1.21 -3.17 16.64
C LYS A 281 -2.61 -3.27 16.05
N GLU A 282 -3.17 -2.16 15.61
CA GLU A 282 -4.50 -2.10 15.00
C GLU A 282 -4.59 -3.01 13.77
N ASP A 283 -3.65 -2.87 12.83
CA ASP A 283 -3.68 -3.62 11.57
C ASP A 283 -3.36 -5.10 11.75
N LEU A 284 -2.36 -5.46 12.58
CA LEU A 284 -2.02 -6.87 12.80
C LEU A 284 -3.08 -7.63 13.60
N SER A 285 -3.84 -6.93 14.46
CA SER A 285 -4.88 -7.57 15.27
C SER A 285 -5.99 -8.24 14.45
N VAL A 286 -6.20 -7.81 13.19
CA VAL A 286 -7.25 -8.40 12.33
C VAL A 286 -6.80 -9.64 11.56
N MET A 287 -5.53 -10.04 11.69
CA MET A 287 -4.99 -11.19 10.96
C MET A 287 -5.79 -12.46 11.29
N GLY A 288 -6.36 -13.10 10.26
CA GLY A 288 -7.22 -14.28 10.42
C GLY A 288 -8.65 -14.01 10.88
N MET A 289 -9.01 -12.76 11.20
CA MET A 289 -10.38 -12.41 11.56
C MET A 289 -11.30 -12.42 10.33
N LYS A 290 -12.53 -12.88 10.54
CA LYS A 290 -13.59 -12.81 9.51
C LYS A 290 -14.31 -11.47 9.59
N LEU A 291 -14.80 -11.00 8.44
CA LEU A 291 -15.74 -9.89 8.37
C LEU A 291 -17.06 -10.29 9.02
N THR A 292 -17.63 -9.41 9.84
CA THR A 292 -18.90 -9.63 10.54
C THR A 292 -19.97 -8.66 10.03
N ARG A 293 -21.24 -8.92 10.30
CA ARG A 293 -22.34 -7.97 10.02
C ARG A 293 -22.16 -6.63 10.74
N THR A 294 -21.50 -6.62 11.88
CA THR A 294 -21.16 -5.37 12.58
C THR A 294 -20.12 -4.57 11.80
N ASP A 295 -19.11 -5.24 11.27
CA ASP A 295 -18.10 -4.59 10.41
C ASP A 295 -18.74 -4.00 9.14
N GLU A 296 -19.67 -4.73 8.50
CA GLU A 296 -20.38 -4.25 7.31
C GLU A 296 -21.17 -2.95 7.61
N LYS A 297 -21.88 -2.90 8.75
CA LYS A 297 -22.57 -1.68 9.19
C LYS A 297 -21.62 -0.52 9.48
N ILE A 298 -20.44 -0.81 10.07
CA ILE A 298 -19.40 0.19 10.30
C ILE A 298 -18.89 0.73 8.95
N LEU A 299 -18.63 -0.15 7.96
CA LEU A 299 -18.18 0.25 6.64
C LEU A 299 -19.23 1.05 5.87
N GLU A 300 -20.51 0.73 6.01
CA GLU A 300 -21.60 1.51 5.42
C GLU A 300 -21.58 2.94 5.95
N ARG A 301 -21.55 3.12 7.27
CA ARG A 301 -21.50 4.45 7.92
C ARG A 301 -20.21 5.20 7.57
N TYR A 302 -19.08 4.49 7.57
CA TYR A 302 -17.80 5.08 7.20
C TYR A 302 -17.82 5.52 5.73
N GLY A 303 -18.35 4.69 4.83
CA GLY A 303 -18.51 5.00 3.43
C GLY A 303 -19.33 6.28 3.21
N GLN A 304 -20.48 6.42 3.90
CA GLN A 304 -21.31 7.63 3.85
C GLN A 304 -20.56 8.87 4.35
N ALA A 305 -19.80 8.74 5.43
CA ALA A 305 -19.04 9.85 6.00
C ALA A 305 -17.91 10.36 5.08
N ILE A 306 -17.29 9.48 4.29
CA ILE A 306 -16.16 9.84 3.40
C ILE A 306 -16.61 10.17 1.97
N ASP A 307 -17.83 9.88 1.55
CA ASP A 307 -18.33 10.10 0.18
C ASP A 307 -18.09 11.52 -0.37
N PRO A 308 -18.22 12.60 0.42
CA PRO A 308 -17.92 13.93 -0.09
C PRO A 308 -16.44 14.18 -0.41
N TYR A 309 -15.53 13.31 0.04
CA TYR A 309 -14.09 13.51 -0.04
C TYR A 309 -13.36 12.46 -0.87
N TYR A 310 -13.93 11.25 -0.96
CA TYR A 310 -13.24 10.07 -1.52
C TYR A 310 -13.41 9.98 -3.04
N CYS A 311 -12.27 9.93 -3.75
CA CYS A 311 -12.24 9.60 -5.18
C CYS A 311 -12.12 8.08 -5.36
N TYR A 312 -12.94 7.51 -6.27
CA TYR A 312 -12.91 6.08 -6.62
C TYR A 312 -11.77 5.72 -7.57
N PHE A 313 -11.04 6.72 -8.08
CA PHE A 313 -9.93 6.57 -9.04
C PHE A 313 -10.31 5.80 -10.32
N CYS A 314 -11.55 5.92 -10.77
CA CYS A 314 -12.04 5.23 -11.96
C CYS A 314 -11.66 5.93 -13.29
N GLY A 315 -11.16 7.17 -13.25
CA GLY A 315 -10.73 7.93 -14.43
C GLY A 315 -11.87 8.50 -15.30
N GLN A 316 -13.13 8.14 -15.08
CA GLN A 316 -14.24 8.49 -15.97
C GLN A 316 -14.46 10.01 -16.12
N CYS A 317 -14.20 10.80 -15.09
CA CYS A 317 -14.31 12.27 -15.17
C CYS A 317 -13.22 12.90 -16.05
N GLU A 318 -12.07 12.25 -16.24
CA GLU A 318 -10.98 12.74 -17.08
C GLU A 318 -11.38 12.75 -18.55
N ALA A 319 -12.15 11.75 -19.01
CA ALA A 319 -12.69 11.69 -20.36
C ALA A 319 -13.64 12.86 -20.69
N THR A 320 -14.20 13.52 -19.69
CA THR A 320 -15.11 14.69 -19.86
C THR A 320 -14.40 16.03 -19.66
N CYS A 321 -13.10 16.03 -19.33
CA CYS A 321 -12.33 17.24 -19.09
C CYS A 321 -11.68 17.72 -20.40
N PRO A 322 -12.04 18.91 -20.93
CA PRO A 322 -11.48 19.41 -22.19
C PRO A 322 -10.01 19.80 -22.10
N GLN A 323 -9.48 19.98 -20.89
CA GLN A 323 -8.06 20.31 -20.62
C GLN A 323 -7.23 19.06 -20.32
N ASN A 324 -7.80 17.87 -20.34
CA ASN A 324 -7.11 16.60 -20.02
C ASN A 324 -6.40 16.64 -18.64
N VAL A 325 -7.02 17.26 -17.65
CA VAL A 325 -6.50 17.32 -16.28
C VAL A 325 -6.50 15.93 -15.67
N ALA A 326 -5.39 15.52 -15.03
CA ALA A 326 -5.24 14.23 -14.34
C ALA A 326 -6.01 14.25 -12.99
N ILE A 327 -7.35 14.30 -13.09
CA ILE A 327 -8.25 14.53 -11.95
C ILE A 327 -8.06 13.46 -10.87
N SER A 328 -7.88 12.20 -11.25
CA SER A 328 -7.68 11.08 -10.32
C SER A 328 -6.38 11.22 -9.53
N ASP A 329 -5.27 11.56 -10.19
CA ASP A 329 -3.97 11.74 -9.54
C ASP A 329 -3.95 13.00 -8.64
N ILE A 330 -4.61 14.09 -9.06
CA ILE A 330 -4.80 15.28 -8.22
C ILE A 330 -5.60 14.91 -6.96
N ASN A 331 -6.71 14.18 -7.09
CA ASN A 331 -7.48 13.73 -5.93
C ASN A 331 -6.67 12.79 -5.02
N ARG A 332 -5.79 11.96 -5.59
CA ARG A 332 -4.87 11.12 -4.81
C ARG A 332 -3.87 11.97 -4.02
N SER A 333 -3.34 13.03 -4.61
CA SER A 333 -2.44 13.95 -3.90
C SER A 333 -3.17 14.71 -2.79
N LEU A 334 -4.39 15.21 -3.04
CA LEU A 334 -5.23 15.82 -2.00
C LEU A 334 -5.55 14.86 -0.86
N MET A 335 -5.85 13.60 -1.14
CA MET A 335 -6.07 12.56 -0.12
C MET A 335 -4.84 12.38 0.78
N TYR A 336 -3.63 12.43 0.23
CA TYR A 336 -2.40 12.34 1.03
C TYR A 336 -2.21 13.54 1.96
N ALA A 337 -2.58 14.75 1.54
CA ALA A 337 -2.57 15.92 2.40
C ALA A 337 -3.65 15.84 3.48
N GLU A 338 -4.90 15.59 3.08
CA GLU A 338 -6.08 15.76 3.92
C GLU A 338 -6.36 14.57 4.84
N ALA A 339 -6.21 13.34 4.33
CA ALA A 339 -6.47 12.13 5.12
C ALA A 339 -5.23 11.56 5.79
N TYR A 340 -4.09 11.50 5.08
CA TYR A 340 -2.86 10.96 5.65
C TYR A 340 -2.06 11.99 6.46
N GLY A 341 -2.38 13.29 6.31
CA GLY A 341 -1.67 14.39 6.95
C GLY A 341 -0.22 14.52 6.47
N SER A 342 0.08 14.14 5.24
CA SER A 342 1.43 14.17 4.67
C SER A 342 1.50 15.11 3.47
N MET A 343 1.87 16.37 3.72
CA MET A 343 2.07 17.36 2.66
C MET A 343 3.26 17.01 1.77
N GLU A 344 4.32 16.41 2.33
CA GLU A 344 5.48 15.96 1.54
C GLU A 344 5.06 14.94 0.49
N LEU A 345 4.30 13.91 0.88
CA LEU A 345 3.79 12.89 -0.04
C LEU A 345 2.80 13.47 -1.05
N ALA A 346 1.95 14.39 -0.61
CA ALA A 346 0.98 15.07 -1.47
C ALA A 346 1.68 15.88 -2.57
N ARG A 347 2.63 16.74 -2.22
CA ARG A 347 3.44 17.50 -3.19
C ARG A 347 4.22 16.59 -4.13
N SER A 348 4.94 15.62 -3.59
CA SER A 348 5.67 14.63 -4.38
C SER A 348 4.76 13.92 -5.40
N THR A 349 3.53 13.56 -5.02
CA THR A 349 2.55 12.92 -5.92
C THR A 349 2.03 13.89 -6.98
N TYR A 350 1.76 15.15 -6.61
CA TYR A 350 1.31 16.19 -7.54
C TYR A 350 2.40 16.53 -8.57
N ASP A 351 3.67 16.52 -8.16
CA ASP A 351 4.81 16.83 -9.03
C ASP A 351 5.06 15.74 -10.11
N GLU A 352 4.56 14.51 -9.88
CA GLU A 352 4.57 13.44 -10.89
C GLU A 352 3.65 13.71 -12.08
N ILE A 353 2.64 14.54 -11.89
CA ILE A 353 1.67 14.85 -12.94
C ILE A 353 2.36 15.70 -14.00
N ASP A 354 2.28 15.28 -15.26
CA ASP A 354 2.75 16.08 -16.38
C ASP A 354 2.13 17.50 -16.34
N GLY A 355 2.89 18.49 -16.75
CA GLY A 355 2.50 19.90 -16.65
C GLY A 355 1.12 20.22 -17.23
N LYS A 356 0.76 19.56 -18.34
CA LYS A 356 -0.57 19.69 -18.97
C LYS A 356 -1.71 19.06 -18.15
N GLY A 357 -1.41 18.03 -17.34
CA GLY A 357 -2.39 17.35 -16.49
C GLY A 357 -2.59 18.03 -15.13
N LYS A 358 -1.80 19.06 -14.78
CA LYS A 358 -1.91 19.73 -13.48
C LYS A 358 -3.15 20.62 -13.36
N ALA A 359 -3.57 20.89 -12.12
CA ALA A 359 -4.73 21.76 -11.83
C ALA A 359 -4.60 23.16 -12.41
N SER A 360 -3.39 23.65 -12.69
CA SER A 360 -3.16 24.92 -13.36
C SER A 360 -3.82 25.04 -14.75
N ALA A 361 -4.04 23.92 -15.44
CA ALA A 361 -4.79 23.92 -16.70
C ALA A 361 -6.26 24.34 -16.53
N CYS A 362 -6.84 24.20 -15.32
CA CYS A 362 -8.21 24.66 -15.02
C CYS A 362 -8.36 26.18 -15.08
N LEU A 363 -7.26 26.97 -15.01
CA LEU A 363 -7.31 28.43 -15.14
C LEU A 363 -7.73 28.89 -16.53
N GLY A 364 -7.67 28.03 -17.54
CA GLY A 364 -8.18 28.28 -18.89
C GLY A 364 -9.64 27.98 -19.11
N CYS A 365 -10.42 27.62 -18.06
CA CYS A 365 -11.82 27.30 -18.15
C CYS A 365 -12.69 28.33 -17.43
N ASP A 366 -13.75 28.80 -18.08
CA ASP A 366 -14.77 29.67 -17.44
C ASP A 366 -15.58 28.87 -16.41
N GLU A 367 -15.95 27.61 -16.76
CA GLU A 367 -16.70 26.70 -15.91
C GLU A 367 -16.17 25.26 -16.03
N CYS A 368 -16.17 24.53 -14.90
CA CYS A 368 -15.81 23.12 -14.88
C CYS A 368 -16.94 22.24 -15.43
N VAL A 369 -16.69 21.59 -16.57
CA VAL A 369 -17.64 20.65 -17.21
C VAL A 369 -17.37 19.20 -16.85
N ALA A 370 -16.24 18.88 -16.22
CA ALA A 370 -15.94 17.53 -15.77
C ALA A 370 -16.97 17.06 -14.74
N ARG A 371 -17.47 15.83 -14.89
CA ARG A 371 -18.51 15.27 -14.01
C ARG A 371 -18.05 13.94 -13.42
N CYS A 372 -18.23 13.81 -12.11
CA CYS A 372 -17.97 12.55 -11.41
C CYS A 372 -19.22 11.68 -11.39
N VAL A 373 -19.14 10.45 -11.86
CA VAL A 373 -20.24 9.47 -11.84
C VAL A 373 -20.64 9.07 -10.42
N ASN A 374 -19.75 9.26 -9.43
CA ASN A 374 -19.97 8.98 -8.01
C ASN A 374 -20.31 10.25 -7.19
N GLY A 375 -20.59 11.38 -7.85
CA GLY A 375 -21.07 12.59 -7.18
C GLY A 375 -20.00 13.46 -6.51
N LEU A 376 -18.68 13.18 -6.69
CA LEU A 376 -17.62 14.03 -6.15
C LEU A 376 -17.62 15.39 -6.85
N ASP A 377 -17.54 16.49 -6.10
CA ASP A 377 -17.43 17.85 -6.64
C ASP A 377 -16.02 18.10 -7.21
N ILE A 378 -15.86 17.83 -8.52
CA ILE A 378 -14.59 17.97 -9.23
C ILE A 378 -14.14 19.45 -9.22
N ALA A 379 -15.05 20.40 -9.44
CA ALA A 379 -14.69 21.82 -9.49
C ALA A 379 -14.08 22.28 -8.16
N SER A 380 -14.70 21.91 -7.04
CA SER A 380 -14.18 22.21 -5.70
C SER A 380 -12.82 21.57 -5.44
N LYS A 381 -12.63 20.30 -5.83
CA LYS A 381 -11.37 19.59 -5.69
C LYS A 381 -10.23 20.24 -6.52
N MET A 382 -10.50 20.65 -7.75
CA MET A 382 -9.51 21.33 -8.59
C MET A 382 -9.13 22.71 -8.03
N ARG A 383 -10.11 23.51 -7.57
CA ARG A 383 -9.84 24.78 -6.87
C ARG A 383 -9.00 24.56 -5.59
N ARG A 384 -9.31 23.50 -4.83
CA ARG A 384 -8.51 23.14 -3.65
C ARG A 384 -7.07 22.82 -4.01
N ALA A 385 -6.84 22.06 -5.09
CA ALA A 385 -5.51 21.73 -5.57
C ALA A 385 -4.73 22.97 -6.04
N LEU A 386 -5.40 23.90 -6.77
CA LEU A 386 -4.80 25.17 -7.15
C LEU A 386 -4.30 25.94 -5.92
N THR A 387 -5.12 26.04 -4.87
CA THR A 387 -4.71 26.75 -3.63
C THR A 387 -3.59 26.03 -2.88
N MET A 388 -3.56 24.69 -2.93
CA MET A 388 -2.61 23.91 -2.14
C MET A 388 -1.22 23.80 -2.78
N TYR A 389 -1.16 23.84 -4.12
CA TYR A 389 0.06 23.57 -4.90
C TYR A 389 0.58 24.78 -5.71
N SER A 390 -0.13 25.94 -5.61
CA SER A 390 0.37 27.22 -6.15
C SER A 390 1.63 27.72 -5.45
#